data_054f0ac8a2e7d10990aa698437b51d95
#
_entry.id   054f0ac8a2e7d10990aa698437b51d95
#
_cell.length_a   1.000
_cell.length_b   1.000
_cell.length_c   1.000
_cell.angle_alpha   90.00
_cell.angle_beta   90.00
_cell.angle_gamma   90.00
#
_symmetry.space_group_name_H-M   'P 1'
#
loop_
_entity.id
_entity.type
_entity.pdbx_description
1 polymer ?
#
loop_
_entity_poly.entity_id
_entity_poly.type
_entity_poly.pdbx_seq_one_letter_code
_entity_poly.pdbx_strand_id
1 'polypeptide(L)'
;MYIGQAKVKLFHDLSCKKELKKDISGKYFIDVRVISGQPTHTLTKRIYAKNLGTHKAYNVNLVGSNQNVFMQKKELKSNEISYIDISVEIPKGDKGIRTILTKLEYTQLP
;
A
#
# COMPACT_ATOMS: atom_id res chain seq x y z
N MET A 1 -28.50 16.28 -1.83
CA MET A 1 -27.24 16.92 -2.28
C MET A 1 -26.13 15.88 -2.33
N TYR A 2 -25.47 15.79 -3.46
CA TYR A 2 -24.33 14.89 -3.61
C TYR A 2 -23.05 15.58 -3.11
N ILE A 3 -22.35 14.91 -2.21
CA ILE A 3 -21.05 15.40 -1.73
C ILE A 3 -20.01 14.40 -2.18
N GLY A 4 -19.09 14.84 -3.01
CA GLY A 4 -18.00 13.99 -3.47
C GLY A 4 -17.02 13.66 -2.34
N GLN A 5 -16.27 12.60 -2.54
CA GLN A 5 -15.29 12.14 -1.57
C GLN A 5 -14.00 11.74 -2.26
N ALA A 6 -12.90 11.85 -1.53
CA ALA A 6 -11.68 11.15 -1.90
C ALA A 6 -11.84 9.68 -1.54
N LYS A 7 -11.38 8.80 -2.41
CA LYS A 7 -11.48 7.35 -2.17
C LYS A 7 -10.23 6.68 -2.73
N VAL A 8 -9.26 6.46 -1.85
CA VAL A 8 -8.00 5.83 -2.24
C VAL A 8 -8.07 4.34 -1.97
N LYS A 9 -7.65 3.56 -2.96
CA LYS A 9 -7.52 2.10 -2.83
C LYS A 9 -6.16 1.65 -3.30
N LEU A 10 -5.74 0.48 -2.82
CA LEU A 10 -4.46 -0.11 -3.16
C LEU A 10 -4.63 -1.27 -4.12
N PHE A 11 -3.73 -1.36 -5.09
CA PHE A 11 -3.80 -2.34 -6.17
C PHE A 11 -2.46 -3.02 -6.38
N HIS A 12 -2.50 -4.27 -6.88
CA HIS A 12 -1.30 -5.02 -7.24
C HIS A 12 -0.64 -4.51 -8.51
N ASP A 13 -1.42 -3.95 -9.43
CA ASP A 13 -1.00 -3.65 -10.79
C ASP A 13 -1.20 -2.17 -11.14
N LEU A 14 -0.40 -1.70 -12.10
CA LEU A 14 -0.48 -0.30 -12.57
C LEU A 14 -1.83 0.01 -13.21
N SER A 15 -2.48 -0.97 -13.82
CA SER A 15 -3.80 -0.77 -14.41
C SER A 15 -4.92 -0.70 -13.37
N CYS A 16 -4.60 -0.94 -12.11
CA CYS A 16 -5.55 -0.85 -10.98
C CYS A 16 -6.79 -1.72 -11.18
N LYS A 17 -6.58 -2.93 -11.69
CA LYS A 17 -7.66 -3.91 -11.87
C LYS A 17 -7.75 -4.92 -10.75
N LYS A 18 -6.63 -5.16 -10.03
CA LYS A 18 -6.57 -6.15 -8.94
C LYS A 18 -6.32 -5.44 -7.62
N GLU A 19 -7.38 -5.17 -6.89
CA GLU A 19 -7.28 -4.57 -5.57
C GLU A 19 -6.64 -5.56 -4.59
N LEU A 20 -5.79 -5.04 -3.69
CA LEU A 20 -5.23 -5.83 -2.59
C LEU A 20 -6.35 -6.28 -1.66
N LYS A 21 -6.19 -7.46 -1.08
CA LYS A 21 -7.16 -7.99 -0.13
C LYS A 21 -7.11 -7.22 1.18
N LYS A 22 -8.25 -7.10 1.84
CA LYS A 22 -8.37 -6.45 3.14
C LYS A 22 -8.83 -7.45 4.18
N ASP A 23 -8.43 -7.22 5.44
CA ASP A 23 -9.00 -7.95 6.56
C ASP A 23 -10.30 -7.30 7.02
N ILE A 24 -10.91 -7.86 8.06
CA ILE A 24 -12.19 -7.38 8.60
C ILE A 24 -12.08 -5.97 9.19
N SER A 25 -10.89 -5.55 9.61
CA SER A 25 -10.65 -4.22 10.15
C SER A 25 -10.34 -3.18 9.08
N GLY A 26 -10.22 -3.60 7.82
CA GLY A 26 -9.91 -2.72 6.71
C GLY A 26 -8.43 -2.54 6.41
N LYS A 27 -7.56 -3.31 7.07
CA LYS A 27 -6.13 -3.30 6.76
C LYS A 27 -5.87 -4.15 5.52
N TYR A 28 -4.92 -3.71 4.69
CA TYR A 28 -4.55 -4.43 3.49
C TYR A 28 -3.52 -5.52 3.79
N PHE A 29 -3.65 -6.65 3.11
CA PHE A 29 -2.66 -7.73 3.12
C PHE A 29 -1.67 -7.53 1.97
N ILE A 30 -0.38 -7.52 2.28
CA ILE A 30 0.67 -7.44 1.27
C ILE A 30 1.57 -8.65 1.47
N ASP A 31 1.64 -9.52 0.46
CA ASP A 31 2.44 -10.73 0.52
C ASP A 31 3.79 -10.51 -0.15
N VAL A 32 4.84 -10.88 0.56
CA VAL A 32 6.22 -10.81 0.06
C VAL A 32 6.79 -12.22 0.08
N ARG A 33 7.30 -12.68 -1.06
CA ARG A 33 7.91 -14.00 -1.14
C ARG A 33 9.34 -13.93 -0.64
N VAL A 34 9.66 -14.78 0.34
CA VAL A 34 10.99 -14.88 0.93
C VAL A 34 11.74 -16.03 0.28
N ILE A 35 12.96 -15.74 -0.18
CA ILE A 35 13.84 -16.77 -0.75
C ILE A 35 14.58 -17.43 0.41
N SER A 36 14.44 -18.77 0.55
CA SER A 36 15.06 -19.49 1.63
C SER A 36 16.59 -19.56 1.48
N GLY A 37 17.29 -19.68 2.62
CA GLY A 37 18.75 -19.83 2.62
C GLY A 37 19.53 -18.55 2.45
N GLN A 38 18.87 -17.40 2.37
CA GLN A 38 19.54 -16.11 2.25
C GLN A 38 19.96 -15.58 3.63
N PRO A 39 21.06 -14.81 3.70
CA PRO A 39 21.36 -14.04 4.91
C PRO A 39 20.29 -12.98 5.15
N THR A 40 20.38 -12.26 6.28
CA THR A 40 19.48 -11.11 6.52
C THR A 40 19.52 -10.18 5.32
N HIS A 41 18.33 -9.85 4.80
CA HIS A 41 18.21 -9.03 3.60
C HIS A 41 16.93 -8.22 3.62
N THR A 42 16.84 -7.24 2.72
CA THR A 42 15.66 -6.40 2.57
C THR A 42 14.93 -6.80 1.30
N LEU A 43 13.62 -7.02 1.42
CA LEU A 43 12.75 -7.21 0.27
C LEU A 43 11.86 -5.98 0.08
N THR A 44 11.71 -5.57 -1.18
CA THR A 44 10.87 -4.44 -1.53
C THR A 44 9.77 -4.89 -2.48
N LYS A 45 8.53 -4.50 -2.17
CA LYS A 45 7.40 -4.77 -3.04
C LYS A 45 6.75 -3.45 -3.45
N ARG A 46 6.48 -3.32 -4.76
CA ARG A 46 5.77 -2.16 -5.29
C ARG A 46 4.29 -2.45 -5.42
N ILE A 47 3.48 -1.54 -4.90
CA ILE A 47 2.04 -1.55 -5.08
C ILE A 47 1.61 -0.19 -5.61
N TYR A 48 0.34 -0.05 -5.97
CA TYR A 48 -0.17 1.17 -6.58
C TYR A 48 -1.37 1.67 -5.81
N ALA A 49 -1.43 2.99 -5.63
CA ALA A 49 -2.56 3.66 -5.01
C ALA A 49 -3.27 4.50 -6.07
N LYS A 50 -4.59 4.43 -6.10
CA LYS A 50 -5.40 5.24 -7.01
C LYS A 50 -6.52 5.92 -6.24
N ASN A 51 -6.72 7.20 -6.50
CA ASN A 51 -7.86 7.92 -5.96
C ASN A 51 -9.05 7.76 -6.90
N LEU A 52 -9.99 6.92 -6.52
CA LEU A 52 -11.21 6.65 -7.28
C LEU A 52 -12.31 7.65 -6.99
N GLY A 53 -12.08 8.56 -6.05
CA GLY A 53 -13.08 9.56 -5.68
C GLY A 53 -13.05 10.79 -6.57
N THR A 54 -13.92 11.73 -6.28
CA THR A 54 -14.04 12.98 -7.01
C THR A 54 -13.23 14.10 -6.38
N HIS A 55 -12.79 13.96 -5.14
CA HIS A 55 -12.02 14.96 -4.41
C HIS A 55 -10.59 14.49 -4.23
N LYS A 56 -9.68 15.46 -4.13
CA LYS A 56 -8.27 15.19 -3.91
C LYS A 56 -8.04 14.57 -2.52
N ALA A 57 -7.18 13.56 -2.47
CA ALA A 57 -6.73 12.96 -1.21
C ALA A 57 -5.40 13.61 -0.79
N TYR A 58 -5.28 13.93 0.49
CA TYR A 58 -4.09 14.53 1.09
C TYR A 58 -3.51 13.61 2.15
N ASN A 59 -2.22 13.76 2.41
CA ASN A 59 -1.53 13.02 3.46
C ASN A 59 -1.74 11.50 3.34
N VAL A 60 -1.70 11.00 2.11
CA VAL A 60 -1.82 9.57 1.85
C VAL A 60 -0.63 8.86 2.48
N ASN A 61 -0.87 7.87 3.33
CA ASN A 61 0.17 7.18 4.05
C ASN A 61 -0.23 5.74 4.36
N LEU A 62 0.77 4.89 4.54
CA LEU A 62 0.58 3.52 5.00
C LEU A 62 1.22 3.35 6.36
N VAL A 63 0.46 2.81 7.30
CA VAL A 63 0.91 2.60 8.68
C VAL A 63 0.97 1.10 8.95
N GLY A 64 2.10 0.62 9.41
CA GLY A 64 2.30 -0.79 9.76
C GLY A 64 3.60 -0.99 10.49
N SER A 65 3.74 -2.18 11.11
CA SER A 65 4.93 -2.55 11.89
C SER A 65 6.03 -3.09 10.98
N ASN A 66 7.28 -2.82 11.36
CA ASN A 66 8.47 -3.44 10.76
C ASN A 66 8.55 -3.26 9.23
N GLN A 67 8.11 -2.11 8.74
CA GLN A 67 8.17 -1.80 7.32
C GLN A 67 8.65 -0.37 7.10
N ASN A 68 9.36 -0.17 5.99
CA ASN A 68 9.69 1.15 5.48
C ASN A 68 8.86 1.40 4.24
N VAL A 69 8.27 2.57 4.15
CA VAL A 69 7.36 2.93 3.06
C VAL A 69 7.93 4.13 2.32
N PHE A 70 8.08 3.99 1.02
CA PHE A 70 8.38 5.10 0.12
C PHE A 70 7.17 5.34 -0.76
N MET A 71 6.66 6.57 -0.76
CA MET A 71 5.52 6.95 -1.58
C MET A 71 5.96 7.94 -2.64
N GLN A 72 5.64 7.66 -3.89
CA GLN A 72 5.91 8.57 -4.99
C GLN A 72 5.22 9.92 -4.78
N LYS A 73 3.96 9.87 -4.35
CA LYS A 73 3.17 11.07 -4.06
C LYS A 73 2.35 10.87 -2.81
N LYS A 74 2.27 11.90 -1.98
CA LYS A 74 1.43 11.90 -0.78
C LYS A 74 0.07 12.56 -1.01
N GLU A 75 -0.13 13.15 -2.17
CA GLU A 75 -1.40 13.74 -2.57
C GLU A 75 -1.82 13.12 -3.90
N LEU A 76 -3.08 12.76 -4.02
CA LEU A 76 -3.62 12.15 -5.23
C LEU A 76 -4.87 12.90 -5.67
N LYS A 77 -4.81 13.46 -6.86
CA LYS A 77 -5.98 14.05 -7.51
C LYS A 77 -6.95 12.96 -7.91
N SER A 78 -8.19 13.34 -8.28
CA SER A 78 -9.16 12.39 -8.79
C SER A 78 -8.59 11.58 -9.96
N ASN A 79 -8.70 10.26 -9.88
CA ASN A 79 -8.18 9.30 -10.88
C ASN A 79 -6.65 9.23 -11.00
N GLU A 80 -5.92 9.92 -10.14
CA GLU A 80 -4.46 9.85 -10.16
C GLU A 80 -3.94 8.56 -9.55
N ILE A 81 -2.88 8.00 -10.15
CA ILE A 81 -2.23 6.77 -9.70
C ILE A 81 -0.82 7.11 -9.25
N SER A 82 -0.39 6.53 -8.13
CA SER A 82 0.96 6.66 -7.62
C SER A 82 1.47 5.30 -7.18
N TYR A 83 2.78 5.05 -7.31
CA TYR A 83 3.34 3.83 -6.78
C TYR A 83 3.81 4.02 -5.33
N ILE A 84 3.84 2.91 -4.62
CA ILE A 84 4.31 2.83 -3.24
C ILE A 84 5.25 1.64 -3.15
N ASP A 85 6.46 1.86 -2.66
CA ASP A 85 7.42 0.79 -2.41
C ASP A 85 7.47 0.50 -0.92
N ILE A 86 7.18 -0.75 -0.55
CA ILE A 86 7.23 -1.20 0.83
C ILE A 86 8.40 -2.15 0.98
N SER A 87 9.31 -1.81 1.91
CA SER A 87 10.50 -2.60 2.19
C SER A 87 10.40 -3.21 3.58
N VAL A 88 10.74 -4.49 3.67
CA VAL A 88 10.79 -5.21 4.95
C VAL A 88 12.11 -5.92 5.07
N GLU A 89 12.63 -5.95 6.30
CA GLU A 89 13.83 -6.71 6.61
C GLU A 89 13.47 -8.16 6.91
N ILE A 90 14.15 -9.08 6.23
CA ILE A 90 13.91 -10.51 6.36
C ILE A 90 15.07 -11.11 7.15
N PRO A 91 14.82 -11.70 8.34
CA PRO A 91 15.85 -12.35 9.11
C PRO A 91 16.46 -13.54 8.38
N LYS A 92 17.71 -13.86 8.75
CA LYS A 92 18.39 -15.05 8.23
C LYS A 92 17.57 -16.30 8.55
N GLY A 93 17.42 -17.15 7.55
CA GLY A 93 16.73 -18.42 7.72
C GLY A 93 15.23 -18.40 7.48
N ASP A 94 14.62 -17.22 7.30
CA ASP A 94 13.21 -17.15 6.95
C ASP A 94 12.98 -17.69 5.54
N LYS A 95 11.80 -18.24 5.34
CA LYS A 95 11.39 -18.80 4.05
C LYS A 95 9.86 -18.71 3.91
N GLY A 96 9.37 -18.85 2.68
CA GLY A 96 7.95 -18.88 2.39
C GLY A 96 7.40 -17.51 2.04
N ILE A 97 6.15 -17.26 2.40
CA ILE A 97 5.48 -15.98 2.15
C ILE A 97 5.30 -15.25 3.46
N ARG A 98 5.77 -14.01 3.51
CA ARG A 98 5.51 -13.13 4.65
C ARG A 98 4.39 -12.18 4.29
N THR A 99 3.34 -12.17 5.11
CA THR A 99 2.21 -11.28 4.94
C THR A 99 2.38 -10.07 5.83
N ILE A 100 2.26 -8.88 5.24
CA ILE A 100 2.35 -7.60 5.94
C ILE A 100 0.95 -7.02 5.99
N LEU A 101 0.54 -6.59 7.20
CA LEU A 101 -0.70 -5.85 7.36
C LEU A 101 -0.38 -4.37 7.39
N THR A 102 -1.06 -3.60 6.55
CA THR A 102 -0.85 -2.16 6.50
C THR A 102 -2.19 -1.43 6.45
N LYS A 103 -2.26 -0.30 7.16
CA LYS A 103 -3.45 0.54 7.18
C LYS A 103 -3.23 1.74 6.28
N LEU A 104 -4.14 1.95 5.34
CA LEU A 104 -4.14 3.12 4.48
C LEU A 104 -4.85 4.27 5.18
N GLU A 105 -4.18 5.41 5.26
CA GLU A 105 -4.73 6.63 5.84
C GLU A 105 -4.61 7.78 4.85
N TYR A 106 -5.61 8.62 4.82
CA TYR A 106 -5.58 9.85 4.03
C TYR A 106 -6.65 10.81 4.56
N THR A 107 -6.52 12.08 4.19
CA THR A 107 -7.48 13.12 4.57
C THR A 107 -8.06 13.76 3.33
N GLN A 108 -9.22 14.36 3.50
CA GLN A 108 -9.90 15.12 2.47
C GLN A 108 -10.27 16.49 3.05
N LEU A 109 -9.97 17.54 2.30
CA LEU A 109 -10.37 18.89 2.70
C LEU A 109 -11.86 19.08 2.40
N PRO A 110 -12.55 19.86 3.24
CA PRO A 110 -13.96 20.16 3.01
C PRO A 110 -14.22 20.91 1.69
#